data_79f753bb050aa05cf5e5a18ad55e5e3a
#
_entry.id   79f753bb050aa05cf5e5a18ad55e5e3a
#
_cell.length_a   1.000
_cell.length_b   1.000
_cell.length_c   1.000
_cell.angle_alpha   90.00
_cell.angle_beta   90.00
_cell.angle_gamma   90.00
#
_symmetry.space_group_name_H-M   'P 1'
#
loop_
_entity.id
_entity.type
_entity.pdbx_description
1 polymer ?
#
loop_
_entity_poly.entity_id
_entity_poly.type
_entity_poly.pdbx_seq_one_letter_code
_entity_poly.pdbx_strand_id
1 'polypeptide(L)'
;MKRIGMLTSGGDCQALNAAMRGVVKTLANGKEEVEIYGFLDGYRGLIYGNFRMLTDKDFSGILTKGGTILGTSRTPFKTIQDPDPNGLNKVEAMKQNYYKLQLDCLVILGGNGTHKTANLLRKEGLNIVTLPKTIDNDLIETDHTPGFGSAAKYVAATVREIVLDA
;
A
#
# COMPACT_ATOMS: atom_id res chain seq x y z
N MET A 1 14.58 18.03 -2.51
CA MET A 1 14.26 16.65 -2.93
C MET A 1 13.57 15.96 -1.77
N LYS A 2 12.38 15.38 -1.99
CA LYS A 2 11.58 14.67 -0.97
C LYS A 2 11.70 13.16 -1.17
N ARG A 3 11.78 12.40 -0.09
CA ARG A 3 11.87 10.93 -0.10
C ARG A 3 10.58 10.32 0.42
N ILE A 4 9.85 9.66 -0.45
CA ILE A 4 8.54 9.09 -0.15
C ILE A 4 8.62 7.57 -0.17
N GLY A 5 8.36 6.96 0.98
CA GLY A 5 8.14 5.52 1.05
C GLY A 5 6.73 5.17 0.61
N MET A 6 6.54 4.03 -0.03
CA MET A 6 5.23 3.52 -0.43
C MET A 6 5.14 2.02 -0.20
N LEU A 7 4.03 1.56 0.35
CA LEU A 7 3.74 0.13 0.48
C LEU A 7 2.24 -0.16 0.34
N THR A 8 1.95 -1.39 -0.05
CA THR A 8 0.61 -1.96 -0.07
C THR A 8 0.55 -3.15 0.89
N SER A 9 -0.44 -3.23 1.77
CA SER A 9 -0.52 -4.27 2.80
C SER A 9 -1.93 -4.86 2.91
N GLY A 10 -1.99 -6.12 3.30
CA GLY A 10 -3.23 -6.88 3.38
C GLY A 10 -3.58 -7.61 2.08
N GLY A 11 -4.86 -7.93 1.85
CA GLY A 11 -5.30 -8.50 0.58
C GLY A 11 -5.11 -7.52 -0.57
N ASP A 12 -4.75 -8.01 -1.76
CA ASP A 12 -4.70 -7.17 -2.95
C ASP A 12 -6.08 -7.06 -3.62
N CYS A 13 -6.25 -6.02 -4.40
CA CYS A 13 -7.44 -5.80 -5.21
C CYS A 13 -7.15 -4.84 -6.37
N GLN A 14 -8.11 -4.72 -7.27
CA GLN A 14 -7.99 -4.00 -8.54
C GLN A 14 -7.61 -2.52 -8.44
N ALA A 15 -7.78 -1.86 -7.32
CA ALA A 15 -7.54 -0.42 -7.21
C ALA A 15 -6.10 -0.04 -6.81
N LEU A 16 -5.29 -0.97 -6.31
CA LEU A 16 -3.98 -0.65 -5.72
C LEU A 16 -3.03 0.02 -6.70
N ASN A 17 -2.83 -0.58 -7.87
CA ASN A 17 -1.94 -0.01 -8.88
C ASN A 17 -2.41 1.35 -9.38
N ALA A 18 -3.72 1.51 -9.57
CA ALA A 18 -4.31 2.79 -9.99
C ALA A 18 -4.11 3.89 -8.94
N ALA A 19 -4.33 3.57 -7.66
CA ALA A 19 -4.13 4.49 -6.55
C ALA A 19 -2.65 4.90 -6.40
N MET A 20 -1.72 3.93 -6.43
CA MET A 20 -0.28 4.22 -6.41
C MET A 20 0.14 5.12 -7.58
N ARG A 21 -0.34 4.81 -8.78
CA ARG A 21 -0.09 5.66 -9.95
C ARG A 21 -0.62 7.08 -9.75
N GLY A 22 -1.82 7.23 -9.18
CA GLY A 22 -2.39 8.55 -8.87
C GLY A 22 -1.49 9.36 -7.95
N VAL A 23 -1.00 8.77 -6.87
CA VAL A 23 -0.05 9.40 -5.94
C VAL A 23 1.21 9.85 -6.67
N VAL A 24 1.83 8.94 -7.42
CA VAL A 24 3.11 9.23 -8.10
C VAL A 24 2.96 10.31 -9.17
N LYS A 25 1.89 10.26 -9.96
CA LYS A 25 1.63 11.29 -10.98
C LYS A 25 1.36 12.68 -10.35
N THR A 26 0.68 12.72 -9.22
CA THR A 26 0.46 13.97 -8.48
C THR A 26 1.78 14.53 -7.95
N LEU A 27 2.63 13.69 -7.39
CA LEU A 27 3.95 14.09 -6.89
C LEU A 27 4.86 14.57 -8.03
N ALA A 28 4.88 13.85 -9.15
CA ALA A 28 5.69 14.22 -10.33
C ALA A 28 5.27 15.55 -10.99
N ASN A 29 3.99 15.90 -10.89
CA ASN A 29 3.48 17.19 -11.36
C ASN A 29 3.70 18.34 -10.37
N GLY A 30 4.23 18.03 -9.18
CA GLY A 30 4.58 19.02 -8.17
C GLY A 30 5.86 19.80 -8.53
N LYS A 31 6.13 20.84 -7.75
CA LYS A 31 7.33 21.67 -7.92
C LYS A 31 8.59 21.07 -7.30
N GLU A 32 8.44 20.07 -6.45
CA GLU A 32 9.55 19.44 -5.71
C GLU A 32 9.99 18.16 -6.39
N GLU A 33 11.29 17.95 -6.42
CA GLU A 33 11.89 16.69 -6.86
C GLU A 33 11.62 15.59 -5.82
N VAL A 34 11.18 14.41 -6.26
CA VAL A 34 10.73 13.32 -5.39
C VAL A 34 11.41 12.01 -5.75
N GLU A 35 11.98 11.34 -4.76
CA GLU A 35 12.41 9.94 -4.83
C GLU A 35 11.35 9.02 -4.21
N ILE A 36 11.02 7.92 -4.87
CA ILE A 36 10.00 6.98 -4.40
C ILE A 36 10.65 5.64 -4.07
N TYR A 37 10.48 5.22 -2.82
CA TYR A 37 10.95 3.96 -2.26
C TYR A 37 9.76 3.01 -2.12
N GLY A 38 9.61 2.05 -3.02
CA GLY A 38 8.56 1.03 -2.96
C GLY A 38 8.98 -0.16 -2.12
N PHE A 39 8.40 -0.33 -0.93
CA PHE A 39 8.66 -1.49 -0.07
C PHE A 39 7.91 -2.71 -0.60
N LEU A 40 8.63 -3.81 -0.78
CA LEU A 40 8.09 -5.05 -1.32
C LEU A 40 7.36 -5.84 -0.23
N ASP A 41 6.27 -6.50 -0.61
CA ASP A 41 5.47 -7.34 0.28
C ASP A 41 4.95 -6.62 1.54
N GLY A 42 4.55 -5.37 1.40
CA GLY A 42 3.90 -4.59 2.44
C GLY A 42 4.81 -4.25 3.63
N TYR A 43 4.26 -4.35 4.84
CA TYR A 43 5.04 -4.09 6.06
C TYR A 43 6.27 -5.00 6.20
N ARG A 44 6.24 -6.19 5.61
CA ARG A 44 7.40 -7.08 5.60
C ARG A 44 8.61 -6.42 4.96
N GLY A 45 8.40 -5.74 3.82
CA GLY A 45 9.46 -4.97 3.17
C GLY A 45 10.01 -3.86 4.05
N LEU A 46 9.15 -3.13 4.75
CA LEU A 46 9.57 -2.08 5.68
C LEU A 46 10.32 -2.64 6.89
N ILE A 47 9.90 -3.79 7.44
CA ILE A 47 10.56 -4.46 8.57
C ILE A 47 11.98 -4.88 8.20
N TYR A 48 12.14 -5.54 7.06
CA TYR A 48 13.42 -6.13 6.66
C TYR A 48 14.26 -5.25 5.72
N GLY A 49 13.80 -4.03 5.42
CA GLY A 49 14.51 -3.11 4.53
C GLY A 49 14.51 -3.56 3.07
N ASN A 50 13.51 -4.33 2.65
CA ASN A 50 13.38 -4.80 1.27
C ASN A 50 12.55 -3.82 0.45
N PHE A 51 13.21 -3.04 -0.39
CA PHE A 51 12.59 -2.00 -1.23
C PHE A 51 13.28 -1.92 -2.59
N ARG A 52 12.62 -1.24 -3.51
CA ARG A 52 13.22 -0.78 -4.76
C ARG A 52 12.94 0.69 -5.00
N MET A 53 13.84 1.38 -5.67
CA MET A 53 13.59 2.71 -6.18
C MET A 53 12.61 2.63 -7.34
N LEU A 54 11.61 3.48 -7.32
CA LEU A 54 10.57 3.55 -8.35
C LEU A 54 10.69 4.84 -9.14
N THR A 55 10.52 4.71 -10.44
CA THR A 55 10.51 5.81 -11.39
C THR A 55 9.13 5.96 -12.02
N ASP A 56 8.87 7.04 -12.70
CA ASP A 56 7.62 7.26 -13.43
C ASP A 56 7.32 6.13 -14.45
N LYS A 57 8.36 5.48 -14.98
CA LYS A 57 8.22 4.35 -15.91
C LYS A 57 7.59 3.12 -15.26
N ASP A 58 7.87 2.87 -13.97
CA ASP A 58 7.29 1.74 -13.22
C ASP A 58 5.77 1.85 -13.08
N PHE A 59 5.24 3.07 -13.16
CA PHE A 59 3.81 3.35 -13.07
C PHE A 59 3.12 3.50 -14.43
N SER A 60 3.85 3.28 -15.52
CA SER A 60 3.27 3.27 -16.87
C SER A 60 2.60 1.93 -17.14
N GLY A 61 1.41 1.97 -17.76
CA GLY A 61 0.68 0.76 -18.16
C GLY A 61 0.08 -0.07 -17.03
N ILE A 62 0.10 0.40 -15.77
CA ILE A 62 -0.42 -0.36 -14.63
C ILE A 62 -1.86 -0.03 -14.24
N LEU A 63 -2.50 0.94 -14.88
CA LEU A 63 -3.81 1.44 -14.49
C LEU A 63 -4.90 0.36 -14.49
N THR A 64 -4.85 -0.54 -15.46
CA THR A 64 -5.78 -1.65 -15.62
C THR A 64 -5.21 -3.00 -15.16
N LYS A 65 -3.98 -3.01 -14.65
CA LYS A 65 -3.33 -4.21 -14.15
C LYS A 65 -3.81 -4.50 -12.73
N GLY A 66 -4.36 -5.68 -12.52
CA GLY A 66 -4.79 -6.15 -11.20
C GLY A 66 -3.62 -6.42 -10.24
N GLY A 67 -3.94 -6.55 -8.97
CA GLY A 67 -2.96 -6.78 -7.91
C GLY A 67 -2.17 -5.54 -7.55
N THR A 68 -0.93 -5.73 -7.15
CA THR A 68 0.00 -4.65 -6.78
C THR A 68 1.39 -4.92 -7.34
N ILE A 69 2.01 -3.89 -7.95
CA ILE A 69 3.39 -3.99 -8.45
C ILE A 69 4.44 -4.10 -7.33
N LEU A 70 4.06 -3.81 -6.09
CA LEU A 70 4.93 -3.92 -4.92
C LEU A 70 4.79 -5.25 -4.20
N GLY A 71 3.80 -6.06 -4.57
CA GLY A 71 3.41 -7.21 -3.77
C GLY A 71 2.75 -6.81 -2.45
N THR A 72 2.19 -7.78 -1.77
CA THR A 72 1.55 -7.57 -0.47
C THR A 72 1.71 -8.78 0.42
N SER A 73 1.69 -8.56 1.72
CA SER A 73 1.64 -9.62 2.72
C SER A 73 0.72 -9.23 3.87
N ARG A 74 0.27 -10.23 4.61
CA ARG A 74 -0.48 -10.02 5.85
C ARG A 74 0.51 -9.96 7.02
N THR A 75 0.56 -8.79 7.67
CA THR A 75 1.26 -8.61 8.94
C THR A 75 0.19 -8.24 9.98
N PRO A 76 -0.33 -9.21 10.76
CA PRO A 76 -1.45 -8.96 11.63
C PRO A 76 -1.13 -7.91 12.70
N PHE A 77 -2.03 -6.93 12.88
CA PHE A 77 -1.85 -5.88 13.91
C PHE A 77 -1.72 -6.47 15.32
N LYS A 78 -2.44 -7.56 15.60
CA LYS A 78 -2.40 -8.22 16.92
C LYS A 78 -1.00 -8.68 17.34
N THR A 79 -0.15 -9.04 16.37
CA THR A 79 1.20 -9.56 16.59
C THR A 79 2.30 -8.62 16.11
N ILE A 80 1.94 -7.37 15.78
CA ILE A 80 2.92 -6.42 15.23
C ILE A 80 3.99 -6.03 16.26
N GLN A 81 3.62 -5.99 17.52
CA GLN A 81 4.52 -5.65 18.62
C GLN A 81 5.30 -6.87 19.16
N ASP A 82 4.88 -8.09 18.80
CA ASP A 82 5.62 -9.29 19.16
C ASP A 82 6.91 -9.36 18.33
N PRO A 83 8.02 -9.80 18.90
CA PRO A 83 9.23 -10.03 18.12
C PRO A 83 9.00 -11.08 17.03
N ASP A 84 9.79 -11.03 15.97
CA ASP A 84 9.81 -12.11 14.99
C ASP A 84 10.49 -13.37 15.56
N PRO A 85 10.48 -14.51 14.85
CA PRO A 85 11.14 -15.74 15.33
C PRO A 85 12.64 -15.59 15.65
N ASN A 86 13.29 -14.57 15.13
CA ASN A 86 14.69 -14.26 15.37
C ASN A 86 14.90 -13.21 16.48
N GLY A 87 13.82 -12.82 17.18
CA GLY A 87 13.85 -11.83 18.25
C GLY A 87 13.85 -10.37 17.79
N LEU A 88 13.63 -10.09 16.49
CA LEU A 88 13.58 -8.74 15.95
C LEU A 88 12.30 -8.02 16.39
N ASN A 89 12.44 -6.85 17.01
CA ASN A 89 11.31 -5.95 17.24
C ASN A 89 10.88 -5.30 15.91
N LYS A 90 9.72 -5.72 15.41
CA LYS A 90 9.21 -5.31 14.10
C LYS A 90 8.94 -3.80 14.03
N VAL A 91 8.37 -3.21 15.08
CA VAL A 91 8.06 -1.78 15.12
C VAL A 91 9.34 -0.95 15.07
N GLU A 92 10.32 -1.34 15.88
CA GLU A 92 11.61 -0.65 15.91
C GLU A 92 12.37 -0.81 14.58
N ALA A 93 12.33 -2.00 13.98
CA ALA A 93 12.93 -2.23 12.66
C ALA A 93 12.31 -1.34 11.57
N MET A 94 10.97 -1.19 11.57
CA MET A 94 10.29 -0.28 10.63
C MET A 94 10.73 1.18 10.83
N LYS A 95 10.85 1.64 12.09
CA LYS A 95 11.34 2.97 12.42
C LYS A 95 12.77 3.18 11.94
N GLN A 96 13.66 2.22 12.24
CA GLN A 96 15.06 2.27 11.82
C GLN A 96 15.20 2.37 10.30
N ASN A 97 14.44 1.59 9.54
CA ASN A 97 14.47 1.66 8.08
C ASN A 97 13.90 2.99 7.55
N TYR A 98 12.84 3.51 8.16
CA TYR A 98 12.30 4.83 7.83
C TYR A 98 13.36 5.94 7.99
N TYR A 99 14.02 5.99 9.14
CA TYR A 99 15.03 7.01 9.41
C TYR A 99 16.32 6.78 8.64
N LYS A 100 16.77 5.53 8.47
CA LYS A 100 17.95 5.18 7.67
C LYS A 100 17.84 5.65 6.23
N LEU A 101 16.65 5.53 5.64
CA LEU A 101 16.36 6.00 4.29
C LEU A 101 16.04 7.51 4.25
N GLN A 102 15.97 8.16 5.40
CA GLN A 102 15.61 9.57 5.53
C GLN A 102 14.28 9.89 4.82
N LEU A 103 13.27 9.04 5.03
CA LEU A 103 11.97 9.25 4.41
C LEU A 103 11.29 10.48 5.03
N ASP A 104 10.75 11.35 4.19
CA ASP A 104 9.92 12.48 4.62
C ASP A 104 8.49 12.06 4.93
N CYS A 105 8.01 11.02 4.23
CA CYS A 105 6.67 10.49 4.40
C CYS A 105 6.59 9.03 3.96
N LEU A 106 5.66 8.29 4.57
CA LEU A 106 5.33 6.92 4.17
C LEU A 106 3.86 6.84 3.76
N VAL A 107 3.60 6.51 2.50
CA VAL A 107 2.26 6.30 1.95
C VAL A 107 1.90 4.82 2.05
N ILE A 108 0.81 4.51 2.73
CA ILE A 108 0.38 3.14 3.04
C ILE A 108 -1.01 2.90 2.49
N LEU A 109 -1.14 1.89 1.62
CA LEU A 109 -2.43 1.47 1.06
C LEU A 109 -2.85 0.15 1.69
N GLY A 110 -4.08 0.08 2.21
CA GLY A 110 -4.58 -1.16 2.77
C GLY A 110 -5.91 -1.06 3.50
N GLY A 111 -6.29 -2.15 4.14
CA GLY A 111 -7.53 -2.27 4.89
C GLY A 111 -7.39 -1.91 6.38
N ASN A 112 -8.39 -2.27 7.17
CA ASN A 112 -8.51 -1.90 8.60
C ASN A 112 -7.24 -2.27 9.42
N GLY A 113 -6.75 -3.51 9.30
CA GLY A 113 -5.54 -3.94 10.01
C GLY A 113 -4.31 -3.13 9.64
N THR A 114 -4.18 -2.77 8.36
CA THR A 114 -3.10 -1.92 7.84
C THR A 114 -3.15 -0.53 8.45
N HIS A 115 -4.34 0.08 8.53
CA HIS A 115 -4.53 1.40 9.13
C HIS A 115 -4.22 1.41 10.64
N LYS A 116 -4.54 0.33 11.36
CA LYS A 116 -4.16 0.20 12.79
C LYS A 116 -2.64 0.21 12.97
N THR A 117 -1.90 -0.53 12.14
CA THR A 117 -0.43 -0.52 12.16
C THR A 117 0.12 0.86 11.75
N ALA A 118 -0.45 1.48 10.72
CA ALA A 118 -0.07 2.83 10.31
C ALA A 118 -0.25 3.86 11.44
N ASN A 119 -1.38 3.80 12.16
CA ASN A 119 -1.63 4.68 13.30
C ASN A 119 -0.65 4.41 14.47
N LEU A 120 -0.26 3.16 14.70
CA LEU A 120 0.80 2.86 15.67
C LEU A 120 2.11 3.54 15.28
N LEU A 121 2.57 3.37 14.03
CA LEU A 121 3.79 4.01 13.54
C LEU A 121 3.72 5.55 13.57
N ARG A 122 2.54 6.12 13.30
CA ARG A 122 2.30 7.57 13.45
C ARG A 122 2.51 8.03 14.90
N LYS A 123 2.00 7.25 15.87
CA LYS A 123 2.21 7.54 17.30
C LYS A 123 3.69 7.42 17.71
N GLU A 124 4.45 6.61 17.01
CA GLU A 124 5.90 6.48 17.15
C GLU A 124 6.70 7.60 16.44
N GLY A 125 6.02 8.60 15.88
CA GLY A 125 6.63 9.79 15.32
C GLY A 125 6.88 9.76 13.81
N LEU A 126 6.45 8.73 13.08
CA LEU A 126 6.59 8.68 11.64
C LEU A 126 5.52 9.54 10.95
N ASN A 127 5.92 10.25 9.89
CA ASN A 127 4.97 10.97 9.04
C ASN A 127 4.32 9.98 8.05
N ILE A 128 3.02 9.72 8.24
CA ILE A 128 2.29 8.68 7.50
C ILE A 128 1.03 9.25 6.87
N VAL A 129 0.82 8.91 5.61
CA VAL A 129 -0.44 9.10 4.88
C VAL A 129 -1.00 7.73 4.53
N THR A 130 -2.27 7.50 4.84
CA THR A 130 -2.93 6.23 4.52
C THR A 130 -3.99 6.41 3.46
N LEU A 131 -4.10 5.43 2.56
CA LEU A 131 -5.15 5.34 1.57
C LEU A 131 -5.98 4.07 1.82
N PRO A 132 -7.31 4.20 1.97
CA PRO A 132 -8.17 3.05 2.21
C PRO A 132 -8.24 2.16 0.96
N LYS A 133 -8.19 0.85 1.19
CA LYS A 133 -8.37 -0.17 0.17
C LYS A 133 -8.98 -1.42 0.80
N THR A 134 -10.12 -1.84 0.30
CA THR A 134 -10.73 -3.13 0.60
C THR A 134 -11.69 -3.54 -0.52
N ILE A 135 -11.80 -4.84 -0.77
CA ILE A 135 -12.82 -5.40 -1.66
C ILE A 135 -14.19 -5.52 -0.95
N ASP A 136 -14.17 -5.55 0.37
CA ASP A 136 -15.36 -5.87 1.19
C ASP A 136 -16.24 -4.63 1.47
N ASN A 137 -15.76 -3.43 1.14
CA ASN A 137 -16.43 -2.15 1.44
C ASN A 137 -16.79 -1.96 2.92
N ASP A 138 -15.93 -2.44 3.81
CA ASP A 138 -16.16 -2.58 5.25
C ASP A 138 -15.40 -1.57 6.13
N LEU A 139 -14.78 -0.55 5.51
CA LEU A 139 -14.08 0.49 6.26
C LEU A 139 -15.08 1.56 6.75
N ILE A 140 -15.04 1.81 8.05
CA ILE A 140 -15.86 2.83 8.70
C ILE A 140 -15.48 4.22 8.14
N GLU A 141 -16.47 5.10 8.02
CA GLU A 141 -16.32 6.48 7.51
C GLU A 141 -15.93 6.58 6.02
N THR A 142 -16.12 5.50 5.25
CA THR A 142 -16.02 5.54 3.79
C THR A 142 -17.31 5.01 3.16
N ASP A 143 -17.92 5.78 2.25
CA ASP A 143 -19.10 5.35 1.50
C ASP A 143 -18.72 4.30 0.45
N HIS A 144 -17.61 4.54 -0.23
CA HIS A 144 -17.05 3.65 -1.25
C HIS A 144 -15.54 3.52 -1.08
N THR A 145 -15.10 2.30 -0.79
CA THR A 145 -13.67 2.02 -0.68
C THR A 145 -13.09 1.60 -2.03
N PRO A 146 -11.93 2.16 -2.44
CA PRO A 146 -11.22 1.69 -3.61
C PRO A 146 -10.99 0.18 -3.58
N GLY A 147 -11.40 -0.51 -4.64
CA GLY A 147 -11.36 -1.98 -4.77
C GLY A 147 -12.74 -2.62 -4.90
N PHE A 148 -13.72 -2.24 -4.10
CA PHE A 148 -15.08 -2.80 -4.13
C PHE A 148 -15.76 -2.60 -5.49
N GLY A 149 -15.86 -1.35 -5.96
CA GLY A 149 -16.54 -1.05 -7.23
C GLY A 149 -15.86 -1.70 -8.44
N SER A 150 -14.53 -1.80 -8.44
CA SER A 150 -13.79 -2.49 -9.49
C SER A 150 -14.05 -3.99 -9.50
N ALA A 151 -14.11 -4.63 -8.33
CA ALA A 151 -14.43 -6.04 -8.20
C ALA A 151 -15.88 -6.33 -8.64
N ALA A 152 -16.85 -5.53 -8.18
CA ALA A 152 -18.24 -5.66 -8.55
C ALA A 152 -18.45 -5.54 -10.07
N LYS A 153 -17.78 -4.56 -10.70
CA LYS A 153 -17.83 -4.37 -12.16
C LYS A 153 -17.23 -5.57 -12.91
N TYR A 154 -16.10 -6.10 -12.44
CA TYR A 154 -15.45 -7.25 -13.07
C TYR A 154 -16.34 -8.50 -12.99
N VAL A 155 -16.89 -8.79 -11.82
CA VAL A 155 -17.83 -9.92 -11.64
C VAL A 155 -19.05 -9.76 -12.53
N ALA A 156 -19.68 -8.60 -12.56
CA ALA A 156 -20.85 -8.34 -13.39
C ALA A 156 -20.56 -8.53 -14.89
N ALA A 157 -19.40 -8.07 -15.37
CA ALA A 157 -18.99 -8.26 -16.77
C ALA A 157 -18.80 -9.75 -17.08
N THR A 158 -18.09 -10.48 -16.23
CA THR A 158 -17.85 -11.92 -16.42
C THR A 158 -19.15 -12.74 -16.41
N VAL A 159 -20.06 -12.45 -15.47
CA VAL A 159 -21.37 -13.12 -15.42
C VAL A 159 -22.18 -12.85 -16.69
N ARG A 160 -22.18 -11.61 -17.17
CA ARG A 160 -22.86 -11.25 -18.41
C ARG A 160 -22.33 -12.04 -19.62
N GLU A 161 -21.02 -12.17 -19.75
CA GLU A 161 -20.41 -12.94 -20.85
C GLU A 161 -20.81 -14.42 -20.77
N ILE A 162 -20.74 -15.03 -19.59
CA ILE A 162 -21.13 -16.45 -19.40
C ILE A 162 -22.61 -16.67 -19.72
N VAL A 163 -23.52 -15.76 -19.33
CA VAL A 163 -24.95 -15.86 -19.60
C VAL A 163 -25.27 -15.70 -21.08
N LEU A 164 -24.50 -14.92 -21.81
CA LEU A 164 -24.69 -14.73 -23.26
C LEU A 164 -24.24 -15.96 -24.08
N ASP A 165 -23.32 -16.76 -23.54
CA ASP A 165 -22.80 -17.98 -24.19
C ASP A 165 -23.62 -19.24 -23.81
N ALA A 166 -24.54 -19.14 -22.87
CA ALA A 166 -25.43 -20.25 -22.44
C ALA A 166 -26.78 -20.23 -23.13
#